data_af71707c4318abf78b5af1b71cb92b93
#
_entry.id   af71707c4318abf78b5af1b71cb92b93
#
_cell.length_a   1.000
_cell.length_b   1.000
_cell.length_c   1.000
_cell.angle_alpha   90.00
_cell.angle_beta   90.00
_cell.angle_gamma   90.00
#
_symmetry.space_group_name_H-M   'P 1'
#
loop_
_entity.id
_entity.type
_entity.pdbx_description
1 polymer ?
#
loop_
_entity_poly.entity_id
_entity_poly.type
_entity_poly.pdbx_seq_one_letter_code
_entity_poly.pdbx_strand_id
1 'polypeptide(L)'
;MKNRRNLWDRTAKIYDRFMRRDAAAYDRMYALLRPVVRDKTVLELAAGTGLIAKHIANAAEYIEVTDASEQMIRQAERENHAENLHFSVQDMFCLPYADAAFDVVIVSNALHIVPQPEKSLREIKRVLKDDGVLIVPTFTHAENSFPGKG
;
A
#
# COMPACT_ATOMS: atom_id res chain seq x y z
N MET A 1 -16.43 -4.77 13.36
CA MET A 1 -16.51 -4.66 11.91
C MET A 1 -16.82 -3.28 11.44
N LYS A 2 -17.98 -2.77 11.84
CA LYS A 2 -18.32 -1.41 11.52
C LYS A 2 -17.28 -0.43 12.01
N ASN A 3 -16.75 -0.64 13.21
CA ASN A 3 -15.77 0.26 13.78
C ASN A 3 -14.46 0.27 13.02
N ARG A 4 -14.07 -0.86 12.51
CA ARG A 4 -12.83 -0.95 11.74
C ARG A 4 -12.95 -0.16 10.45
N ARG A 5 -14.08 -0.30 9.76
CA ARG A 5 -14.30 0.42 8.52
C ARG A 5 -14.31 1.93 8.76
N ASN A 6 -14.98 2.36 9.84
CA ASN A 6 -15.04 3.78 10.17
C ASN A 6 -13.65 4.34 10.47
N LEU A 7 -12.81 3.55 11.11
CA LEU A 7 -11.45 3.98 11.41
C LEU A 7 -10.67 4.24 10.12
N TRP A 8 -10.73 3.32 9.17
CA TRP A 8 -10.03 3.48 7.91
C TRP A 8 -10.55 4.68 7.14
N ASP A 9 -11.86 4.86 7.10
CA ASP A 9 -12.47 5.96 6.37
C ASP A 9 -12.08 7.30 6.98
N ARG A 10 -11.98 7.39 8.29
CA ARG A 10 -11.62 8.64 8.95
C ARG A 10 -10.15 9.00 8.72
N THR A 11 -9.28 8.03 8.64
CA THR A 11 -7.86 8.30 8.44
C THR A 11 -7.54 8.71 7.03
N ALA A 12 -8.46 8.51 6.10
CA ALA A 12 -8.23 8.83 4.70
C ALA A 12 -7.77 10.27 4.49
N LYS A 13 -8.48 11.21 5.07
CA LYS A 13 -8.17 12.63 4.88
C LYS A 13 -6.84 13.03 5.49
N ILE A 14 -6.55 12.50 6.66
CA ILE A 14 -5.30 12.80 7.36
C ILE A 14 -4.11 12.27 6.57
N TYR A 15 -4.24 11.05 6.08
CA TYR A 15 -3.20 10.38 5.33
C TYR A 15 -2.85 11.16 4.07
N ASP A 16 -3.87 11.56 3.33
CA ASP A 16 -3.68 12.33 2.10
C ASP A 16 -2.95 13.65 2.37
N ARG A 17 -3.28 14.27 3.48
CA ARG A 17 -2.65 15.53 3.86
C ARG A 17 -1.16 15.36 4.13
N PHE A 18 -0.79 14.28 4.82
CA PHE A 18 0.60 14.00 5.10
C PHE A 18 1.38 13.71 3.84
N MET A 19 0.79 13.01 2.91
CA MET A 19 1.43 12.72 1.65
C MET A 19 1.81 13.98 0.89
N ARG A 20 0.92 14.95 0.90
CA ARG A 20 1.20 16.21 0.21
C ARG A 20 2.36 16.96 0.83
N ARG A 21 2.49 16.87 2.15
CA ARG A 21 3.56 17.55 2.85
C ARG A 21 4.92 16.99 2.53
N ASP A 22 4.98 15.70 2.29
CA ASP A 22 6.24 15.01 2.12
C ASP A 22 6.51 14.61 0.68
N ALA A 23 6.15 15.47 -0.25
CA ALA A 23 6.29 15.16 -1.67
C ALA A 23 7.69 14.70 -2.06
N ALA A 24 8.72 15.38 -1.55
CA ALA A 24 10.09 15.01 -1.90
C ALA A 24 10.46 13.61 -1.40
N ALA A 25 10.01 13.27 -0.20
CA ALA A 25 10.27 11.94 0.35
C ALA A 25 9.54 10.87 -0.46
N TYR A 26 8.33 11.16 -0.88
CA TYR A 26 7.56 10.24 -1.69
C TYR A 26 8.20 10.05 -3.07
N ASP A 27 8.70 11.14 -3.67
CA ASP A 27 9.37 11.03 -4.96
C ASP A 27 10.58 10.11 -4.87
N ARG A 28 11.34 10.21 -3.79
CA ARG A 28 12.50 9.34 -3.58
C ARG A 28 12.05 7.89 -3.41
N MET A 29 10.95 7.67 -2.70
CA MET A 29 10.42 6.35 -2.52
C MET A 29 10.00 5.73 -3.84
N TYR A 30 9.30 6.50 -4.68
CA TYR A 30 8.89 5.97 -5.97
C TYR A 30 10.10 5.59 -6.81
N ALA A 31 11.15 6.40 -6.78
CA ALA A 31 12.37 6.11 -7.52
C ALA A 31 13.02 4.82 -7.05
N LEU A 32 12.94 4.53 -5.75
CA LEU A 32 13.48 3.29 -5.20
C LEU A 32 12.59 2.09 -5.53
N LEU A 33 11.29 2.31 -5.59
CA LEU A 33 10.35 1.21 -5.85
C LEU A 33 10.36 0.77 -7.31
N ARG A 34 10.49 1.69 -8.24
CA ARG A 34 10.36 1.36 -9.65
C ARG A 34 11.24 0.21 -10.12
N PRO A 35 12.54 0.19 -9.80
CA PRO A 35 13.35 -0.95 -10.23
C PRO A 35 12.94 -2.27 -9.57
N VAL A 36 12.41 -2.21 -8.36
CA VAL A 36 12.00 -3.43 -7.65
C VAL A 36 10.73 -4.03 -8.27
N VAL A 37 9.80 -3.17 -8.71
CA VAL A 37 8.54 -3.64 -9.25
C VAL A 37 8.57 -3.81 -10.77
N ARG A 38 9.68 -3.52 -11.42
CA ARG A 38 9.75 -3.52 -12.88
C ARG A 38 9.38 -4.89 -13.45
N ASP A 39 8.36 -4.88 -14.30
CA ASP A 39 7.84 -6.09 -14.96
C ASP A 39 7.33 -7.15 -13.98
N LYS A 40 6.93 -6.73 -12.79
CA LYS A 40 6.46 -7.64 -11.74
C LYS A 40 4.96 -7.52 -11.53
N THR A 41 4.37 -8.58 -11.00
CA THR A 41 2.99 -8.60 -10.55
C THR A 41 2.97 -8.19 -9.09
N VAL A 42 2.25 -7.12 -8.79
CA VAL A 42 2.31 -6.45 -7.50
C VAL A 42 0.94 -6.44 -6.83
N LEU A 43 0.92 -6.69 -5.53
CA LEU A 43 -0.25 -6.48 -4.70
C LEU A 43 0.05 -5.33 -3.76
N GLU A 44 -0.81 -4.31 -3.77
CA GLU A 44 -0.68 -3.22 -2.81
C GLU A 44 -1.80 -3.30 -1.81
N LEU A 45 -1.44 -3.42 -0.53
CA LEU A 45 -2.37 -3.45 0.59
C LEU A 45 -2.35 -2.11 1.29
N ALA A 46 -3.50 -1.70 1.80
CA ALA A 46 -3.64 -0.41 2.47
C ALA A 46 -3.22 0.72 1.54
N ALA A 47 -3.66 0.65 0.31
CA ALA A 47 -3.23 1.56 -0.74
C ALA A 47 -3.77 2.98 -0.60
N GLY A 48 -4.82 3.14 0.20
CA GLY A 48 -5.45 4.46 0.35
C GLY A 48 -5.99 4.93 -0.99
N THR A 49 -5.62 6.14 -1.38
CA THR A 49 -6.09 6.71 -2.64
C THR A 49 -5.25 6.29 -3.84
N GLY A 50 -4.34 5.33 -3.66
CA GLY A 50 -3.59 4.76 -4.77
C GLY A 50 -2.41 5.60 -5.24
N LEU A 51 -1.88 6.45 -4.38
CA LEU A 51 -0.80 7.34 -4.78
C LEU A 51 0.46 6.58 -5.18
N ILE A 52 0.82 5.56 -4.41
CA ILE A 52 2.00 4.76 -4.74
C ILE A 52 1.78 4.04 -6.07
N ALA A 53 0.65 3.36 -6.23
CA ALA A 53 0.35 2.64 -7.46
C ALA A 53 0.40 3.58 -8.67
N LYS A 54 -0.12 4.78 -8.53
CA LYS A 54 -0.12 5.76 -9.60
C LYS A 54 1.29 6.04 -10.11
N HIS A 55 2.24 6.14 -9.20
CA HIS A 55 3.60 6.54 -9.54
C HIS A 55 4.52 5.39 -9.92
N ILE A 56 4.09 4.15 -9.70
CA ILE A 56 4.90 2.99 -10.09
C ILE A 56 4.23 2.16 -11.18
N ALA A 57 3.03 2.54 -11.61
CA ALA A 57 2.28 1.78 -12.61
C ALA A 57 3.06 1.60 -13.91
N ASN A 58 3.82 2.61 -14.31
CA ASN A 58 4.56 2.53 -15.56
C ASN A 58 5.73 1.54 -15.51
N ALA A 59 6.12 1.11 -14.34
CA ALA A 59 7.21 0.14 -14.20
C ALA A 59 6.68 -1.29 -14.01
N ALA A 60 5.58 -1.46 -13.32
CA ALA A 60 5.05 -2.77 -12.98
C ALA A 60 4.34 -3.42 -14.16
N GLU A 61 4.30 -4.74 -14.15
CA GLU A 61 3.52 -5.48 -15.12
C GLU A 61 2.03 -5.31 -14.80
N TYR A 62 1.68 -5.43 -13.51
CA TYR A 62 0.29 -5.39 -13.08
C TYR A 62 0.25 -5.09 -11.59
N ILE A 63 -0.68 -4.26 -11.18
CA ILE A 63 -0.84 -3.95 -9.76
C ILE A 63 -2.28 -4.16 -9.34
N GLU A 64 -2.45 -5.01 -8.34
CA GLU A 64 -3.74 -5.17 -7.68
C GLU A 64 -3.75 -4.17 -6.52
N VAL A 65 -4.56 -3.13 -6.63
CA VAL A 65 -4.60 -2.02 -5.67
C VAL A 65 -5.74 -2.25 -4.71
N THR A 66 -5.45 -2.47 -3.43
CA THR A 66 -6.49 -2.83 -2.48
C THR A 66 -6.44 -1.97 -1.22
N ASP A 67 -7.58 -1.86 -0.58
CA ASP A 67 -7.72 -1.18 0.70
C ASP A 67 -8.96 -1.71 1.37
N ALA A 68 -9.03 -1.61 2.68
CA ALA A 68 -10.22 -2.03 3.41
C ALA A 68 -11.36 -1.02 3.28
N SER A 69 -11.06 0.21 2.90
CA SER A 69 -12.04 1.28 2.79
C SER A 69 -12.58 1.39 1.37
N GLU A 70 -13.88 1.23 1.23
CA GLU A 70 -14.54 1.38 -0.05
C GLU A 70 -14.38 2.80 -0.57
N GLN A 71 -14.43 3.78 0.31
CA GLN A 71 -14.28 5.19 -0.06
C GLN A 71 -12.91 5.46 -0.66
N MET A 72 -11.86 4.88 -0.06
CA MET A 72 -10.50 5.02 -0.58
C MET A 72 -10.38 4.42 -1.96
N ILE A 73 -10.92 3.23 -2.15
CA ILE A 73 -10.82 2.55 -3.44
C ILE A 73 -11.59 3.32 -4.52
N ARG A 74 -12.74 3.87 -4.18
CA ARG A 74 -13.48 4.68 -5.15
C ARG A 74 -12.68 5.90 -5.60
N GLN A 75 -12.02 6.54 -4.65
CA GLN A 75 -11.20 7.70 -4.97
C GLN A 75 -9.99 7.30 -5.78
N ALA A 76 -9.37 6.17 -5.43
CA ALA A 76 -8.22 5.67 -6.18
C ALA A 76 -8.60 5.42 -7.64
N GLU A 77 -9.74 4.81 -7.85
CA GLU A 77 -10.23 4.54 -9.21
C GLU A 77 -10.46 5.81 -10.01
N ARG A 78 -11.00 6.82 -9.35
CA ARG A 78 -11.28 8.09 -10.03
C ARG A 78 -10.01 8.79 -10.46
N GLU A 79 -8.94 8.61 -9.72
CA GLU A 79 -7.70 9.36 -9.93
C GLU A 79 -6.63 8.62 -10.70
N ASN A 80 -6.85 7.33 -10.99
CA ASN A 80 -5.83 6.51 -11.62
C ASN A 80 -6.43 5.71 -12.77
N HIS A 81 -5.89 5.92 -13.96
CA HIS A 81 -6.49 5.35 -15.18
C HIS A 81 -5.54 4.45 -15.95
N ALA A 82 -4.42 4.04 -15.36
CA ALA A 82 -3.50 3.14 -16.05
C ALA A 82 -4.17 1.78 -16.22
N GLU A 83 -3.97 1.18 -17.39
CA GLU A 83 -4.65 -0.07 -17.74
C GLU A 83 -4.22 -1.27 -16.91
N ASN A 84 -3.02 -1.21 -16.35
CA ASN A 84 -2.49 -2.32 -15.58
C ASN A 84 -2.81 -2.23 -14.09
N LEU A 85 -3.70 -1.32 -13.70
CA LEU A 85 -4.15 -1.21 -12.31
C LEU A 85 -5.55 -1.79 -12.18
N HIS A 86 -5.72 -2.62 -11.15
CA HIS A 86 -7.02 -3.19 -10.82
C HIS A 86 -7.33 -2.88 -9.36
N PHE A 87 -8.52 -2.37 -9.10
CA PHE A 87 -8.89 -1.87 -7.78
C PHE A 87 -9.94 -2.76 -7.13
N SER A 88 -9.75 -3.09 -5.85
CA SER A 88 -10.76 -3.85 -5.11
C SER A 88 -10.66 -3.57 -3.62
N VAL A 89 -11.79 -3.73 -2.93
CA VAL A 89 -11.84 -3.62 -1.48
C VAL A 89 -11.52 -4.99 -0.92
N GLN A 90 -10.47 -5.09 -0.10
CA GLN A 90 -10.04 -6.37 0.43
C GLN A 90 -9.66 -6.25 1.91
N ASP A 91 -9.84 -7.36 2.60
CA ASP A 91 -9.42 -7.51 3.99
C ASP A 91 -8.07 -8.21 3.98
N MET A 92 -7.03 -7.55 4.49
CA MET A 92 -5.68 -8.11 4.45
C MET A 92 -5.52 -9.32 5.38
N PHE A 93 -6.52 -9.62 6.19
CA PHE A 93 -6.50 -10.83 7.00
C PHE A 93 -7.02 -12.04 6.24
N CYS A 94 -7.67 -11.83 5.10
CA CYS A 94 -8.25 -12.91 4.32
C CYS A 94 -8.27 -12.48 2.85
N LEU A 95 -7.22 -12.79 2.14
CA LEU A 95 -7.08 -12.34 0.75
C LEU A 95 -7.61 -13.39 -0.21
N PRO A 96 -8.34 -12.97 -1.25
CA PRO A 96 -8.96 -13.92 -2.18
C PRO A 96 -8.01 -14.39 -3.28
N TYR A 97 -6.72 -14.32 -3.05
CA TYR A 97 -5.74 -14.66 -4.08
C TYR A 97 -5.12 -16.01 -3.79
N ALA A 98 -4.66 -16.67 -4.85
CA ALA A 98 -4.01 -17.96 -4.74
C ALA A 98 -2.67 -17.84 -4.03
N ASP A 99 -2.15 -18.96 -3.55
CA ASP A 99 -0.81 -19.02 -3.00
C ASP A 99 0.18 -18.62 -4.09
N ALA A 100 1.22 -17.90 -3.70
CA ALA A 100 2.31 -17.54 -4.60
C ALA A 100 1.82 -16.82 -5.87
N ALA A 101 0.89 -15.91 -5.70
CA ALA A 101 0.31 -15.18 -6.83
C ALA A 101 1.10 -13.91 -7.20
N PHE A 102 1.86 -13.35 -6.28
CA PHE A 102 2.49 -12.05 -6.50
C PHE A 102 3.99 -12.09 -6.32
N ASP A 103 4.68 -11.31 -7.16
CA ASP A 103 6.13 -11.13 -7.03
C ASP A 103 6.47 -10.15 -5.92
N VAL A 104 5.63 -9.14 -5.73
CA VAL A 104 5.88 -8.08 -4.76
C VAL A 104 4.58 -7.74 -4.03
N VAL A 105 4.66 -7.56 -2.72
CA VAL A 105 3.55 -7.03 -1.94
C VAL A 105 4.03 -5.75 -1.28
N ILE A 106 3.27 -4.68 -1.42
CA ILE A 106 3.56 -3.39 -0.79
C ILE A 106 2.49 -3.09 0.23
N VAL A 107 2.89 -2.75 1.46
CA VAL A 107 1.97 -2.33 2.51
C VAL A 107 2.42 -0.97 3.01
N SER A 108 1.62 0.05 2.78
CA SER A 108 2.01 1.42 3.12
C SER A 108 1.56 1.81 4.52
N ASN A 109 2.51 1.94 5.42
CA ASN A 109 2.28 2.50 6.76
C ASN A 109 1.15 1.90 7.57
N ALA A 110 0.59 0.79 7.15
CA ALA A 110 -0.59 0.26 7.81
C ALA A 110 -0.30 -0.83 8.83
N LEU A 111 0.83 -1.52 8.69
CA LEU A 111 1.10 -2.67 9.55
C LEU A 111 1.10 -2.34 11.03
N HIS A 112 1.62 -1.19 11.40
CA HIS A 112 1.73 -0.84 12.82
C HIS A 112 0.43 -0.32 13.42
N ILE A 113 -0.57 -0.04 12.59
CA ILE A 113 -1.89 0.34 13.12
C ILE A 113 -2.93 -0.75 12.91
N VAL A 114 -2.53 -1.87 12.32
CA VAL A 114 -3.43 -2.98 12.08
C VAL A 114 -3.45 -3.89 13.31
N PRO A 115 -4.64 -4.24 13.82
CA PRO A 115 -4.68 -5.21 14.92
C PRO A 115 -4.21 -6.56 14.40
N GLN A 116 -3.45 -7.27 15.21
CA GLN A 116 -2.94 -8.60 14.88
C GLN A 116 -2.12 -8.61 13.58
N PRO A 117 -1.02 -7.85 13.53
CA PRO A 117 -0.22 -7.79 12.31
C PRO A 117 0.37 -9.13 11.89
N GLU A 118 0.59 -10.04 12.82
CA GLU A 118 1.09 -11.36 12.45
C GLU A 118 0.11 -12.14 11.61
N LYS A 119 -1.18 -11.87 11.75
CA LYS A 119 -2.20 -12.54 10.95
C LYS A 119 -2.16 -12.06 9.51
N SER A 120 -2.04 -10.75 9.31
CA SER A 120 -1.93 -10.22 7.96
C SER A 120 -0.61 -10.63 7.33
N LEU A 121 0.46 -10.73 8.12
CA LEU A 121 1.75 -11.18 7.60
C LEU A 121 1.69 -12.62 7.10
N ARG A 122 0.92 -13.47 7.75
CA ARG A 122 0.75 -14.84 7.27
C ARG A 122 0.07 -14.87 5.91
N GLU A 123 -0.96 -14.03 5.72
CA GLU A 123 -1.63 -13.95 4.43
C GLU A 123 -0.71 -13.38 3.36
N ILE A 124 0.08 -12.36 3.70
CA ILE A 124 1.04 -11.79 2.78
C ILE A 124 2.04 -12.84 2.35
N LYS A 125 2.58 -13.61 3.31
CA LYS A 125 3.54 -14.65 3.00
C LYS A 125 2.93 -15.71 2.09
N ARG A 126 1.66 -16.04 2.31
CA ARG A 126 0.98 -17.04 1.49
C ARG A 126 0.88 -16.60 0.03
N VAL A 127 0.48 -15.36 -0.21
CA VAL A 127 0.26 -14.88 -1.58
C VAL A 127 1.54 -14.46 -2.28
N LEU A 128 2.64 -14.31 -1.56
CA LEU A 128 3.94 -14.01 -2.17
C LEU A 128 4.57 -15.27 -2.73
N LYS A 129 5.21 -15.13 -3.88
CA LYS A 129 6.03 -16.21 -4.41
C LYS A 129 7.23 -16.44 -3.51
N ASP A 130 7.87 -17.60 -3.62
CA ASP A 130 9.01 -17.94 -2.76
C ASP A 130 10.12 -16.91 -2.82
N ASP A 131 10.38 -16.38 -4.01
CA ASP A 131 11.40 -15.34 -4.18
C ASP A 131 10.78 -13.94 -4.15
N GLY A 132 9.55 -13.82 -3.67
CA GLY A 132 8.86 -12.55 -3.63
C GLY A 132 9.40 -11.61 -2.57
N VAL A 133 9.04 -10.35 -2.71
CA VAL A 133 9.53 -9.28 -1.85
C VAL A 133 8.37 -8.56 -1.19
N LEU A 134 8.47 -8.37 0.12
CA LEU A 134 7.52 -7.55 0.87
C LEU A 134 8.16 -6.19 1.13
N ILE A 135 7.48 -5.12 0.74
CA ILE A 135 7.95 -3.76 0.96
C ILE A 135 6.97 -3.05 1.87
N VAL A 136 7.48 -2.48 2.94
CA VAL A 136 6.66 -1.72 3.88
C VAL A 136 7.27 -0.32 3.99
N PRO A 137 6.90 0.58 3.08
CA PRO A 137 7.44 1.95 3.15
C PRO A 137 6.93 2.62 4.41
N THR A 138 7.83 3.23 5.15
CA THR A 138 7.44 3.97 6.33
C THR A 138 8.06 5.34 6.24
N PHE A 139 7.24 6.36 6.50
CA PHE A 139 7.73 7.73 6.55
C PHE A 139 7.78 8.13 7.98
N THR A 140 8.98 8.37 8.44
CA THR A 140 9.16 8.69 9.84
C THR A 140 9.18 10.19 9.99
N HIS A 141 8.01 10.76 10.12
CA HIS A 141 7.94 12.14 10.54
C HIS A 141 8.68 12.28 11.84
N ALA A 142 8.73 11.19 12.55
CA ALA A 142 9.44 11.14 13.80
C ALA A 142 10.89 11.54 13.65
N GLU A 143 11.49 11.21 12.55
CA GLU A 143 12.86 11.60 12.32
C GLU A 143 13.01 13.10 12.37
N ASN A 144 12.09 13.76 11.74
CA ASN A 144 12.14 15.19 11.70
C ASN A 144 11.71 15.80 13.01
N SER A 145 10.93 15.07 13.76
CA SER A 145 10.46 15.59 15.01
C SER A 145 11.24 15.12 16.20
N PHE A 146 12.30 14.42 15.99
CA PHE A 146 13.15 13.96 17.06
C PHE A 146 14.40 14.78 17.10
N PRO A 147 14.31 15.98 17.43
CA PRO A 147 15.52 16.76 17.52
C PRO A 147 16.42 16.20 18.60
N GLY A 148 15.79 15.68 19.58
CA GLY A 148 16.53 15.10 20.67
C GLY A 148 17.31 13.89 20.25
N LYS A 149 16.87 13.29 19.19
CA LYS A 149 17.60 12.20 18.70
C LYS A 149 18.95 12.62 18.26
N GLY A 150 18.91 13.78 17.76
CA GLY A 150 20.18 14.31 17.37
C GLY A 150 21.04 14.27 18.57
#